data_9f8344511e6a11a3209b189d3e85b3ca
#
_entry.id   9f8344511e6a11a3209b189d3e85b3ca
#
_cell.length_a   1.000
_cell.length_b   1.000
_cell.length_c   1.000
_cell.angle_alpha   90.00
_cell.angle_beta   90.00
_cell.angle_gamma   90.00
#
_symmetry.space_group_name_H-M   'P 1'
#
loop_
_entity.id
_entity.type
_entity.pdbx_description
1 polymer ?
#
loop_
_entity_poly.entity_id
_entity_poly.type
_entity_poly.pdbx_seq_one_letter_code
_entity_poly.pdbx_strand_id
1 'polypeptide(L)'
;YRALPDENGHFGLFGGRYVAETLMPLILQVEKAYDAARADPSFQAELDDFLKHYVGRPSPLYHAARLTEHLGGAKIYFKRDELNHTGAHKINNTMGQILLARRMGKKRIIAETGAGQHGVATATVCARFGLQCIVYMGKTDIERQAPNVFRMKLLGAEVIPVTSGTATLKDAMNEALRDWVSNVEDTFYII
;
A
#
# COMPACT_ATOMS: atom_id res chain seq x y z
N TYR A 1 16.78 17.02 3.58
CA TYR A 1 16.00 15.84 3.17
C TYR A 1 16.36 14.55 3.92
N ARG A 2 17.28 14.58 4.90
CA ARG A 2 17.65 13.42 5.73
C ARG A 2 17.03 13.45 7.13
N ALA A 3 16.41 14.56 7.51
CA ALA A 3 15.70 14.67 8.78
C ALA A 3 14.32 14.02 8.66
N LEU A 4 13.94 13.27 9.69
CA LEU A 4 12.58 12.82 9.89
C LEU A 4 11.67 14.04 10.15
N PRO A 5 10.35 13.93 9.98
CA PRO A 5 9.44 15.00 10.36
C PRO A 5 9.59 15.33 11.85
N ASP A 6 9.26 16.56 12.23
CA ASP A 6 9.16 16.94 13.64
C ASP A 6 7.96 16.27 14.32
N GLU A 7 7.76 16.53 15.61
CA GLU A 7 6.66 15.97 16.42
C GLU A 7 5.26 16.31 15.89
N ASN A 8 5.15 17.36 15.05
CA ASN A 8 3.90 17.78 14.43
C ASN A 8 3.75 17.28 12.97
N GLY A 9 4.72 16.48 12.50
CA GLY A 9 4.71 15.93 11.15
C GLY A 9 5.21 16.91 10.08
N HIS A 10 5.96 17.96 10.44
CA HIS A 10 6.50 18.92 9.49
C HIS A 10 7.94 18.63 9.12
N PHE A 11 8.28 18.94 7.88
CA PHE A 11 9.64 19.00 7.33
C PHE A 11 9.98 20.49 7.08
N GLY A 12 10.29 21.24 8.13
CA GLY A 12 10.42 22.69 8.08
C GLY A 12 9.07 23.37 7.79
N LEU A 13 8.96 24.06 6.65
CA LEU A 13 7.71 24.72 6.24
C LEU A 13 6.68 23.78 5.58
N PHE A 14 7.02 22.53 5.34
CA PHE A 14 6.20 21.58 4.59
C PHE A 14 5.73 20.44 5.50
N GLY A 15 4.67 19.77 5.09
CA GLY A 15 4.11 18.63 5.82
C GLY A 15 3.05 19.05 6.85
N GLY A 16 2.87 18.24 7.87
CA GLY A 16 1.82 18.38 8.87
C GLY A 16 0.72 17.33 8.71
N ARG A 17 -0.32 17.42 9.56
CA ARG A 17 -1.44 16.47 9.57
C ARG A 17 -2.73 17.18 9.20
N TYR A 18 -3.12 17.12 7.93
CA TYR A 18 -4.31 17.79 7.39
C TYR A 18 -5.37 16.75 7.02
N VAL A 19 -5.98 16.15 8.04
CA VAL A 19 -7.08 15.19 7.91
C VAL A 19 -8.35 15.75 8.56
N ALA A 20 -9.51 15.14 8.28
CA ALA A 20 -10.74 15.46 9.00
C ALA A 20 -10.52 15.29 10.52
N GLU A 21 -11.07 16.19 11.34
CA GLU A 21 -10.91 16.16 12.80
C GLU A 21 -11.30 14.81 13.42
N THR A 22 -12.33 14.17 12.86
CA THR A 22 -12.79 12.84 13.27
C THR A 22 -11.76 11.73 13.06
N LEU A 23 -10.80 11.90 12.15
CA LEU A 23 -9.70 10.97 11.91
C LEU A 23 -8.46 11.24 12.76
N MET A 24 -8.33 12.43 13.36
CA MET A 24 -7.12 12.81 14.09
C MET A 24 -6.76 11.85 15.22
N PRO A 25 -7.70 11.40 16.09
CA PRO A 25 -7.38 10.42 17.13
C PRO A 25 -6.79 9.13 16.58
N LEU A 26 -7.31 8.64 15.44
CA LEU A 26 -6.81 7.43 14.78
C LEU A 26 -5.42 7.65 14.18
N ILE A 27 -5.18 8.78 13.54
CA ILE A 27 -3.85 9.12 12.99
C ILE A 27 -2.78 9.13 14.09
N LEU A 28 -3.11 9.72 15.27
CA LEU A 28 -2.21 9.71 16.40
C LEU A 28 -2.00 8.29 16.99
N GLN A 29 -3.01 7.43 16.94
CA GLN A 29 -2.86 6.02 17.31
C GLN A 29 -1.93 5.27 16.34
N VAL A 30 -2.08 5.50 15.03
CA VAL A 30 -1.20 4.91 14.00
C VAL A 30 0.24 5.37 14.20
N GLU A 31 0.46 6.66 14.43
CA GLU A 31 1.79 7.23 14.70
C GLU A 31 2.45 6.57 15.91
N LYS A 32 1.74 6.51 17.03
CA LYS A 32 2.21 5.84 18.25
C LYS A 32 2.54 4.36 18.03
N ALA A 33 1.67 3.65 17.30
CA ALA A 33 1.89 2.24 16.97
C ALA A 33 3.09 2.06 16.05
N TYR A 34 3.28 2.97 15.08
CA TYR A 34 4.42 2.96 14.18
C TYR A 34 5.73 3.21 14.91
N ASP A 35 5.78 4.20 15.81
CA ASP A 35 6.99 4.50 16.60
C ASP A 35 7.37 3.34 17.50
N ALA A 36 6.38 2.70 18.13
CA ALA A 36 6.60 1.49 18.93
C ALA A 36 7.12 0.33 18.06
N ALA A 37 6.51 0.10 16.89
CA ALA A 37 6.93 -0.95 15.96
C ALA A 37 8.35 -0.68 15.40
N ARG A 38 8.66 0.56 15.06
CA ARG A 38 9.99 0.97 14.58
C ARG A 38 11.09 0.72 15.62
N ALA A 39 10.78 0.89 16.89
CA ALA A 39 11.71 0.66 18.00
C ALA A 39 11.79 -0.82 18.42
N ASP A 40 10.89 -1.68 17.95
CA ASP A 40 10.82 -3.09 18.32
C ASP A 40 11.64 -3.97 17.34
N PRO A 41 12.76 -4.58 17.79
CA PRO A 41 13.56 -5.48 16.94
C PRO A 41 12.76 -6.66 16.39
N SER A 42 11.72 -7.13 17.10
CA SER A 42 10.90 -8.25 16.65
C SER A 42 10.04 -7.88 15.46
N PHE A 43 9.57 -6.62 15.38
CA PHE A 43 8.85 -6.11 14.21
C PHE A 43 9.77 -6.03 12.99
N GLN A 44 10.99 -5.50 13.18
CA GLN A 44 11.96 -5.41 12.09
C GLN A 44 12.35 -6.80 11.57
N ALA A 45 12.61 -7.75 12.46
CA ALA A 45 12.92 -9.12 12.08
C ALA A 45 11.76 -9.79 11.30
N GLU A 46 10.51 -9.62 11.75
CA GLU A 46 9.33 -10.13 11.06
C GLU A 46 9.16 -9.48 9.67
N LEU A 47 9.33 -8.17 9.58
CA LEU A 47 9.26 -7.45 8.31
C LEU A 47 10.36 -7.89 7.34
N ASP A 48 11.60 -8.00 7.81
CA ASP A 48 12.74 -8.43 7.00
C ASP A 48 12.57 -9.87 6.49
N ASP A 49 12.04 -10.76 7.32
CA ASP A 49 11.72 -12.14 6.91
C ASP A 49 10.68 -12.17 5.79
N PHE A 50 9.57 -11.43 5.93
CA PHE A 50 8.56 -11.31 4.88
C PHE A 50 9.09 -10.64 3.62
N LEU A 51 9.87 -9.57 3.74
CA LEU A 51 10.46 -8.91 2.58
C LEU A 51 11.38 -9.85 1.81
N LYS A 52 12.19 -10.65 2.51
CA LYS A 52 13.13 -11.59 1.91
C LYS A 52 12.46 -12.83 1.34
N HIS A 53 11.62 -13.51 2.12
CA HIS A 53 11.15 -14.86 1.79
C HIS A 53 9.77 -14.89 1.15
N TYR A 54 8.95 -13.84 1.30
CA TYR A 54 7.63 -13.76 0.70
C TYR A 54 7.56 -12.76 -0.45
N VAL A 55 8.12 -11.57 -0.27
CA VAL A 55 8.12 -10.51 -1.28
C VAL A 55 9.19 -10.74 -2.35
N GLY A 56 10.35 -11.25 -1.97
CA GLY A 56 11.46 -11.51 -2.89
C GLY A 56 12.47 -10.36 -2.98
N ARG A 57 12.65 -9.61 -1.91
CA ARG A 57 13.65 -8.53 -1.85
C ARG A 57 15.03 -9.02 -1.38
N PRO A 58 16.11 -8.34 -1.80
CA PRO A 58 16.15 -7.21 -2.74
C PRO A 58 15.86 -7.62 -4.19
N SER A 59 15.06 -6.79 -4.91
CA SER A 59 14.81 -7.01 -6.33
C SER A 59 16.14 -6.93 -7.10
N PRO A 60 16.41 -7.81 -8.09
CA PRO A 60 17.66 -7.79 -8.84
C PRO A 60 17.87 -6.50 -9.62
N LEU A 61 19.14 -6.15 -9.80
CA LEU A 61 19.57 -5.13 -10.74
C LEU A 61 20.17 -5.84 -11.98
N TYR A 62 19.54 -5.67 -13.14
CA TYR A 62 19.92 -6.35 -14.37
C TYR A 62 20.53 -5.37 -15.38
N HIS A 63 21.76 -5.66 -15.84
CA HIS A 63 22.40 -4.91 -16.92
C HIS A 63 21.82 -5.31 -18.27
N ALA A 64 21.14 -4.38 -18.95
CA ALA A 64 20.58 -4.58 -20.27
C ALA A 64 21.66 -4.35 -21.35
N ALA A 65 22.62 -5.29 -21.47
CA ALA A 65 23.81 -5.13 -22.29
C ALA A 65 23.49 -4.84 -23.75
N ARG A 66 22.59 -5.62 -24.38
CA ARG A 66 22.20 -5.43 -25.79
C ARG A 66 21.51 -4.08 -26.03
N LEU A 67 20.68 -3.63 -25.08
CA LEU A 67 20.03 -2.31 -25.18
C LEU A 67 21.04 -1.18 -25.00
N THR A 68 21.98 -1.34 -24.07
CA THR A 68 23.10 -0.39 -23.89
C THR A 68 23.92 -0.25 -25.16
N GLU A 69 24.30 -1.35 -25.76
CA GLU A 69 25.07 -1.36 -27.02
C GLU A 69 24.26 -0.73 -28.18
N HIS A 70 23.00 -1.12 -28.33
CA HIS A 70 22.12 -0.61 -29.40
C HIS A 70 21.94 0.91 -29.35
N LEU A 71 21.83 1.48 -28.16
CA LEU A 71 21.63 2.94 -27.96
C LEU A 71 22.94 3.73 -27.95
N GLY A 72 24.08 3.08 -27.74
CA GLY A 72 25.40 3.73 -27.85
C GLY A 72 25.65 4.87 -26.86
N GLY A 73 25.20 4.73 -25.60
CA GLY A 73 25.30 5.78 -24.60
C GLY A 73 25.60 5.26 -23.19
N ALA A 74 24.87 5.76 -22.22
CA ALA A 74 25.00 5.32 -20.83
C ALA A 74 24.63 3.85 -20.66
N LYS A 75 25.25 3.17 -19.70
CA LYS A 75 24.88 1.82 -19.32
C LYS A 75 23.47 1.78 -18.74
N ILE A 76 22.62 0.92 -19.28
CA ILE A 76 21.21 0.79 -18.91
C ILE A 76 21.04 -0.40 -17.96
N TYR A 77 20.44 -0.13 -16.81
CA TYR A 77 20.12 -1.15 -15.81
C TYR A 77 18.64 -1.13 -15.49
N PHE A 78 18.05 -2.30 -15.32
CA PHE A 78 16.68 -2.46 -14.84
C PHE A 78 16.67 -2.88 -13.37
N LYS A 79 15.98 -2.12 -12.53
CA LYS A 79 15.59 -2.57 -11.20
C LYS A 79 14.34 -3.44 -11.39
N ARG A 80 14.51 -4.75 -11.19
CA ARG A 80 13.53 -5.78 -11.56
C ARG A 80 12.42 -5.93 -10.52
N ASP A 81 11.64 -4.88 -10.28
CA ASP A 81 10.54 -4.90 -9.29
C ASP A 81 9.34 -5.75 -9.73
N GLU A 82 9.25 -6.10 -11.02
CA GLU A 82 8.27 -7.05 -11.52
C GLU A 82 8.51 -8.49 -11.04
N LEU A 83 9.69 -8.79 -10.50
CA LEU A 83 10.00 -10.07 -9.88
C LEU A 83 9.55 -10.17 -8.42
N ASN A 84 9.17 -9.07 -7.81
CA ASN A 84 8.55 -9.11 -6.49
C ASN A 84 7.20 -9.86 -6.56
N HIS A 85 6.81 -10.44 -5.46
CA HIS A 85 5.48 -11.06 -5.34
C HIS A 85 4.40 -10.04 -5.74
N THR A 86 3.36 -10.48 -6.46
CA THR A 86 2.33 -9.67 -7.14
C THR A 86 2.76 -9.01 -8.46
N GLY A 87 4.04 -9.02 -8.81
CA GLY A 87 4.56 -8.47 -10.08
C GLY A 87 4.80 -6.96 -10.05
N ALA A 88 4.91 -6.33 -8.88
CA ALA A 88 5.14 -4.90 -8.74
C ALA A 88 5.74 -4.53 -7.38
N HIS A 89 6.12 -3.26 -7.22
CA HIS A 89 6.73 -2.73 -6.00
C HIS A 89 5.76 -2.57 -4.81
N LYS A 90 4.46 -2.50 -5.04
CA LYS A 90 3.44 -2.17 -4.03
C LYS A 90 3.40 -3.15 -2.85
N ILE A 91 3.74 -4.41 -3.07
CA ILE A 91 3.77 -5.43 -2.00
C ILE A 91 4.74 -5.06 -0.87
N ASN A 92 5.81 -4.30 -1.14
CA ASN A 92 6.76 -3.83 -0.12
C ASN A 92 6.07 -2.93 0.91
N ASN A 93 5.29 -1.97 0.41
CA ASN A 93 4.55 -1.02 1.22
C ASN A 93 3.42 -1.73 1.99
N THR A 94 2.60 -2.52 1.30
CA THR A 94 1.45 -3.19 1.92
C THR A 94 1.88 -4.21 2.97
N MET A 95 3.04 -4.86 2.82
CA MET A 95 3.56 -5.78 3.83
C MET A 95 3.87 -5.06 5.15
N GLY A 96 4.55 -3.92 5.11
CA GLY A 96 4.83 -3.13 6.33
C GLY A 96 3.55 -2.65 7.01
N GLN A 97 2.61 -2.12 6.22
CA GLN A 97 1.34 -1.59 6.75
C GLN A 97 0.45 -2.69 7.33
N ILE A 98 0.36 -3.88 6.70
CA ILE A 98 -0.45 -4.97 7.24
C ILE A 98 0.09 -5.52 8.56
N LEU A 99 1.41 -5.61 8.72
CA LEU A 99 2.03 -6.01 9.98
C LEU A 99 1.71 -5.02 11.09
N LEU A 100 1.75 -3.72 10.78
CA LEU A 100 1.35 -2.67 11.73
C LEU A 100 -0.14 -2.78 12.09
N ALA A 101 -1.01 -2.91 11.10
CA ALA A 101 -2.46 -3.06 11.30
C ALA A 101 -2.80 -4.24 12.20
N ARG A 102 -2.13 -5.38 12.01
CA ARG A 102 -2.27 -6.57 12.87
C ARG A 102 -1.85 -6.30 14.32
N ARG A 103 -0.74 -5.60 14.53
CA ARG A 103 -0.27 -5.22 15.89
C ARG A 103 -1.24 -4.26 16.57
N MET A 104 -1.93 -3.43 15.79
CA MET A 104 -3.01 -2.57 16.28
C MET A 104 -4.35 -3.31 16.52
N GLY A 105 -4.41 -4.63 16.25
CA GLY A 105 -5.62 -5.45 16.42
C GLY A 105 -6.70 -5.20 15.38
N LYS A 106 -6.38 -4.54 14.26
CA LYS A 106 -7.33 -4.26 13.18
C LYS A 106 -7.69 -5.54 12.44
N LYS A 107 -8.98 -5.68 12.10
CA LYS A 107 -9.52 -6.90 11.46
C LYS A 107 -10.00 -6.67 10.03
N ARG A 108 -10.26 -5.43 9.70
CA ARG A 108 -10.76 -4.98 8.41
C ARG A 108 -9.75 -4.04 7.76
N ILE A 109 -9.43 -4.30 6.51
CA ILE A 109 -8.48 -3.51 5.72
C ILE A 109 -9.22 -2.91 4.55
N ILE A 110 -9.02 -1.62 4.33
CA ILE A 110 -9.51 -0.93 3.14
C ILE A 110 -8.35 -0.34 2.35
N ALA A 111 -8.53 -0.21 1.06
CA ALA A 111 -7.62 0.48 0.16
C ALA A 111 -8.39 1.07 -1.02
N GLU A 112 -7.83 2.08 -1.66
CA GLU A 112 -8.24 2.49 -3.00
C GLU A 112 -7.24 2.00 -4.04
N THR A 113 -7.66 1.94 -5.28
CA THR A 113 -6.77 1.62 -6.39
C THR A 113 -7.27 2.20 -7.72
N GLY A 114 -6.36 2.64 -8.58
CA GLY A 114 -6.64 3.04 -9.96
C GLY A 114 -6.21 1.94 -10.93
N ALA A 115 -4.92 1.80 -11.19
CA ALA A 115 -4.38 0.74 -12.07
C ALA A 115 -4.52 -0.69 -11.51
N GLY A 116 -4.94 -0.85 -10.27
CA GLY A 116 -5.19 -2.15 -9.64
C GLY A 116 -4.01 -2.78 -8.91
N GLN A 117 -2.79 -2.32 -9.10
CA GLN A 117 -1.60 -2.93 -8.48
C GLN A 117 -1.61 -2.81 -6.95
N HIS A 118 -2.02 -1.64 -6.42
CA HIS A 118 -2.13 -1.44 -4.98
C HIS A 118 -3.23 -2.32 -4.38
N GLY A 119 -4.39 -2.38 -5.02
CA GLY A 119 -5.48 -3.26 -4.61
C GLY A 119 -5.09 -4.73 -4.61
N VAL A 120 -4.38 -5.21 -5.64
CA VAL A 120 -3.87 -6.60 -5.69
C VAL A 120 -2.87 -6.86 -4.56
N ALA A 121 -1.95 -5.93 -4.29
CA ALA A 121 -0.98 -6.08 -3.20
C ALA A 121 -1.69 -6.11 -1.83
N THR A 122 -2.67 -5.22 -1.60
CA THR A 122 -3.48 -5.21 -0.38
C THR A 122 -4.28 -6.50 -0.21
N ALA A 123 -4.98 -6.95 -1.27
CA ALA A 123 -5.71 -8.23 -1.25
C ALA A 123 -4.78 -9.41 -0.94
N THR A 124 -3.57 -9.41 -1.49
CA THR A 124 -2.57 -10.46 -1.26
C THR A 124 -2.16 -10.56 0.22
N VAL A 125 -1.82 -9.42 0.85
CA VAL A 125 -1.42 -9.45 2.27
C VAL A 125 -2.62 -9.75 3.17
N CYS A 126 -3.82 -9.29 2.83
CA CYS A 126 -5.03 -9.65 3.56
C CYS A 126 -5.32 -11.15 3.50
N ALA A 127 -5.24 -11.76 2.32
CA ALA A 127 -5.39 -13.21 2.14
C ALA A 127 -4.33 -13.97 2.95
N ARG A 128 -3.07 -13.52 2.94
CA ARG A 128 -1.98 -14.13 3.71
C ARG A 128 -2.24 -14.17 5.21
N PHE A 129 -2.90 -13.16 5.75
CA PHE A 129 -3.14 -13.01 7.19
C PHE A 129 -4.58 -13.26 7.63
N GLY A 130 -5.48 -13.64 6.72
CA GLY A 130 -6.88 -13.94 7.03
C GLY A 130 -7.69 -12.71 7.47
N LEU A 131 -7.38 -11.52 6.92
CA LEU A 131 -8.07 -10.27 7.23
C LEU A 131 -9.11 -9.94 6.15
N GLN A 132 -10.20 -9.32 6.55
CA GLN A 132 -11.19 -8.80 5.60
C GLN A 132 -10.56 -7.69 4.75
N CYS A 133 -10.78 -7.74 3.44
CA CYS A 133 -10.23 -6.79 2.48
C CYS A 133 -11.32 -6.16 1.62
N ILE A 134 -11.40 -4.83 1.61
CA ILE A 134 -12.29 -4.07 0.74
C ILE A 134 -11.45 -3.11 -0.08
N VAL A 135 -11.63 -3.12 -1.39
CA VAL A 135 -10.91 -2.26 -2.33
C VAL A 135 -11.88 -1.39 -3.08
N TYR A 136 -11.77 -0.08 -2.91
CA TYR A 136 -12.51 0.93 -3.68
C TYR A 136 -11.82 1.18 -5.01
N MET A 137 -12.56 1.08 -6.11
CA MET A 137 -12.01 1.29 -7.45
C MET A 137 -13.03 1.99 -8.34
N GLY A 138 -12.60 3.01 -9.06
CA GLY A 138 -13.45 3.70 -10.00
C GLY A 138 -14.00 2.75 -11.06
N LYS A 139 -15.29 2.89 -11.42
CA LYS A 139 -15.94 2.01 -12.42
C LYS A 139 -15.18 2.01 -13.75
N THR A 140 -14.71 3.17 -14.19
CA THR A 140 -13.90 3.31 -15.41
C THR A 140 -12.59 2.51 -15.32
N ASP A 141 -11.95 2.53 -14.15
CA ASP A 141 -10.69 1.79 -13.93
C ASP A 141 -10.95 0.29 -13.81
N ILE A 142 -12.07 -0.15 -13.23
CA ILE A 142 -12.50 -1.57 -13.18
C ILE A 142 -12.59 -2.16 -14.59
N GLU A 143 -13.19 -1.42 -15.50
CA GLU A 143 -13.35 -1.87 -16.89
C GLU A 143 -12.00 -1.99 -17.61
N ARG A 144 -11.10 -1.01 -17.41
CA ARG A 144 -9.76 -0.97 -18.00
C ARG A 144 -8.81 -2.03 -17.42
N GLN A 145 -8.97 -2.37 -16.15
CA GLN A 145 -8.06 -3.19 -15.37
C GLN A 145 -8.69 -4.51 -14.91
N ALA A 146 -9.59 -5.07 -15.72
CA ALA A 146 -10.31 -6.30 -15.41
C ALA A 146 -9.42 -7.47 -14.93
N PRO A 147 -8.19 -7.70 -15.45
CA PRO A 147 -7.31 -8.74 -14.92
C PRO A 147 -6.90 -8.52 -13.46
N ASN A 148 -6.65 -7.28 -13.05
CA ASN A 148 -6.33 -6.98 -11.64
C ASN A 148 -7.55 -7.11 -10.74
N VAL A 149 -8.74 -6.74 -11.23
CA VAL A 149 -10.00 -6.96 -10.50
C VAL A 149 -10.24 -8.45 -10.27
N PHE A 150 -10.02 -9.28 -11.29
CA PHE A 150 -10.09 -10.73 -11.15
C PHE A 150 -9.13 -11.27 -10.08
N ARG A 151 -7.87 -10.81 -10.08
CA ARG A 151 -6.87 -11.20 -9.07
C ARG A 151 -7.30 -10.82 -7.64
N MET A 152 -7.81 -9.61 -7.45
CA MET A 152 -8.31 -9.15 -6.14
C MET A 152 -9.45 -10.05 -5.64
N LYS A 153 -10.42 -10.35 -6.49
CA LYS A 153 -11.55 -11.24 -6.16
C LYS A 153 -11.11 -12.67 -5.87
N LEU A 154 -10.16 -13.20 -6.65
CA LEU A 154 -9.58 -14.52 -6.43
C LEU A 154 -8.90 -14.63 -5.04
N LEU A 155 -8.30 -13.55 -4.58
CA LEU A 155 -7.68 -13.42 -3.25
C LEU A 155 -8.71 -13.17 -2.12
N GLY A 156 -9.99 -13.13 -2.43
CA GLY A 156 -11.07 -12.95 -1.45
C GLY A 156 -11.38 -11.50 -1.10
N ALA A 157 -10.82 -10.52 -1.82
CA ALA A 157 -11.16 -9.12 -1.60
C ALA A 157 -12.51 -8.76 -2.25
N GLU A 158 -13.27 -7.93 -1.55
CA GLU A 158 -14.43 -7.25 -2.10
C GLU A 158 -13.96 -6.01 -2.88
N VAL A 159 -14.34 -5.91 -4.15
CA VAL A 159 -14.03 -4.74 -4.98
C VAL A 159 -15.31 -3.93 -5.16
N ILE A 160 -15.34 -2.73 -4.57
CA ILE A 160 -16.50 -1.83 -4.61
C ILE A 160 -16.33 -0.83 -5.77
N PRO A 161 -17.22 -0.86 -6.77
CA PRO A 161 -17.19 0.08 -7.87
C PRO A 161 -17.66 1.47 -7.41
N VAL A 162 -16.85 2.49 -7.67
CA VAL A 162 -17.17 3.88 -7.39
C VAL A 162 -17.63 4.54 -8.70
N THR A 163 -18.84 5.07 -8.69
CA THR A 163 -19.49 5.68 -9.86
C THR A 163 -19.61 7.21 -9.76
N SER A 164 -19.27 7.79 -8.62
CA SER A 164 -19.30 9.24 -8.39
C SER A 164 -18.20 9.96 -9.17
N GLY A 165 -18.37 11.23 -9.43
CA GLY A 165 -17.40 12.09 -10.09
C GLY A 165 -16.97 11.59 -11.47
N THR A 166 -15.66 11.40 -11.66
CA THR A 166 -15.08 10.85 -12.89
C THR A 166 -15.00 9.32 -12.87
N ALA A 167 -15.43 8.69 -11.79
CA ALA A 167 -15.35 7.24 -11.55
C ALA A 167 -13.91 6.68 -11.70
N THR A 168 -12.93 7.42 -11.17
CA THR A 168 -11.50 7.09 -11.20
C THR A 168 -10.88 7.11 -9.81
N LEU A 169 -9.55 6.99 -9.72
CA LEU A 169 -8.78 6.90 -8.47
C LEU A 169 -9.16 7.96 -7.42
N LYS A 170 -9.33 9.23 -7.83
CA LYS A 170 -9.68 10.31 -6.89
C LYS A 170 -11.01 10.03 -6.17
N ASP A 171 -12.00 9.58 -6.92
CA ASP A 171 -13.32 9.28 -6.36
C ASP A 171 -13.29 8.04 -5.49
N ALA A 172 -12.49 7.04 -5.88
CA ALA A 172 -12.24 5.84 -5.07
C ALA A 172 -11.59 6.19 -3.72
N MET A 173 -10.60 7.11 -3.72
CA MET A 173 -9.98 7.61 -2.49
C MET A 173 -11.00 8.31 -1.58
N ASN A 174 -11.88 9.13 -2.15
CA ASN A 174 -12.91 9.82 -1.37
C ASN A 174 -13.88 8.84 -0.69
N GLU A 175 -14.27 7.76 -1.38
CA GLU A 175 -15.13 6.73 -0.79
C GLU A 175 -14.40 5.93 0.28
N ALA A 176 -13.13 5.57 0.06
CA ALA A 176 -12.31 4.91 1.07
C ALA A 176 -12.17 5.77 2.34
N LEU A 177 -11.97 7.08 2.19
CA LEU A 177 -11.90 8.00 3.34
C LEU A 177 -13.24 8.09 4.09
N ARG A 178 -14.38 8.12 3.39
CA ARG A 178 -15.71 8.13 4.03
C ARG A 178 -15.96 6.85 4.81
N ASP A 179 -15.61 5.71 4.24
CA ASP A 179 -15.69 4.43 4.94
C ASP A 179 -14.80 4.44 6.18
N TRP A 180 -13.56 4.90 6.05
CA TRP A 180 -12.60 4.91 7.17
C TRP A 180 -13.09 5.75 8.35
N VAL A 181 -13.59 6.98 8.06
CA VAL A 181 -14.19 7.86 9.08
C VAL A 181 -15.33 7.17 9.84
N SER A 182 -16.11 6.36 9.14
CA SER A 182 -17.28 5.68 9.71
C SER A 182 -16.94 4.40 10.50
N ASN A 183 -15.75 3.80 10.27
CA ASN A 183 -15.36 2.51 10.79
C ASN A 183 -13.94 2.51 11.40
N VAL A 184 -13.57 3.57 12.08
CA VAL A 184 -12.19 3.78 12.59
C VAL A 184 -11.72 2.75 13.60
N GLU A 185 -12.63 2.11 14.35
CA GLU A 185 -12.28 1.23 15.47
C GLU A 185 -11.60 -0.06 14.98
N ASP A 186 -12.15 -0.72 13.98
CA ASP A 186 -11.71 -2.04 13.51
C ASP A 186 -10.98 -2.00 12.16
N THR A 187 -11.02 -0.86 11.48
CA THR A 187 -10.55 -0.68 10.10
C THR A 187 -9.19 0.02 10.04
N PHE A 188 -8.32 -0.49 9.18
CA PHE A 188 -7.06 0.15 8.81
C PHE A 188 -7.07 0.47 7.31
N TYR A 189 -6.72 1.68 6.96
CA TYR A 189 -6.60 2.13 5.57
C TYR A 189 -5.14 2.00 5.12
N ILE A 190 -4.88 1.09 4.18
CA ILE A 190 -3.57 0.91 3.55
C ILE A 190 -3.45 1.85 2.34
N ILE A 191 -2.46 2.74 2.37
CA ILE A 191 -2.21 3.77 1.36
C ILE A 191 -0.90 3.50 0.62
#